data_bde5f10a277f3d8ab765d5ca8749b93a
#
_entry.id   bde5f10a277f3d8ab765d5ca8749b93a
#
_cell.length_a   1.000
_cell.length_b   1.000
_cell.length_c   1.000
_cell.angle_alpha   90.00
_cell.angle_beta   90.00
_cell.angle_gamma   90.00
#
_symmetry.space_group_name_H-M   'P 1'
#
loop_
_entity.id
_entity.type
_entity.pdbx_description
1 polymer ?
#
loop_
_entity_poly.entity_id
_entity_poly.type
_entity_poly.pdbx_seq_one_letter_code
_entity_poly.pdbx_strand_id
1 'polypeptide(L)'
;VDTVSSKGLRRNENRCILCGRCVKACAEIQMNRVWDFTGRGSTAHLTSDMYDAIGDSSCVQCGTCVQLCPTGALSFQTVLGRGPEWELEKESSICIYCGVGCKIDYYKNKEGLLVKAMGHDAGPNRGHLCVKGRFGFDFVQSPKRLTKPLIKKDGAFEEATWDEAIGAANAGA
;
A
#
# COMPACT_ATOMS: atom_id res chain seq x y z
N VAL A 1 18.39 14.97 3.03
CA VAL A 1 17.47 15.59 2.06
C VAL A 1 16.31 14.63 1.84
N ASP A 2 15.10 15.07 2.19
CA ASP A 2 13.88 14.27 1.97
C ASP A 2 13.51 14.37 0.48
N THR A 3 13.85 13.36 -0.27
CA THR A 3 13.37 13.25 -1.65
C THR A 3 12.04 12.53 -1.66
N VAL A 4 10.96 13.26 -1.91
CA VAL A 4 9.66 12.66 -2.23
C VAL A 4 9.82 11.94 -3.55
N SER A 5 9.84 10.61 -3.49
CA SER A 5 10.25 9.84 -4.63
C SER A 5 9.06 9.29 -5.42
N SER A 6 7.90 9.11 -4.79
CA SER A 6 6.67 8.64 -5.48
C SER A 6 5.43 8.90 -4.63
N LYS A 7 4.24 8.62 -5.19
CA LYS A 7 2.98 8.71 -4.43
C LYS A 7 2.89 7.69 -3.28
N GLY A 8 3.54 6.55 -3.40
CA GLY A 8 3.46 5.47 -2.40
C GLY A 8 4.68 5.37 -1.49
N LEU A 9 5.86 5.70 -2.00
CA LEU A 9 7.15 5.46 -1.33
C LEU A 9 7.90 6.76 -1.10
N ARG A 10 8.53 6.87 0.06
CA ARG A 10 9.43 7.96 0.42
C ARG A 10 10.81 7.41 0.77
N ARG A 11 11.86 8.14 0.38
CA ARG A 11 13.25 7.88 0.75
C ARG A 11 13.81 9.01 1.60
N ASN A 12 14.47 8.65 2.70
CA ASN A 12 15.25 9.55 3.55
C ASN A 12 16.68 8.99 3.65
N GLU A 13 17.60 9.57 2.92
CA GLU A 13 18.99 9.11 2.85
C GLU A 13 19.73 9.21 4.18
N ASN A 14 19.40 10.20 5.01
CA ASN A 14 20.04 10.39 6.31
C ASN A 14 19.78 9.23 7.29
N ARG A 15 18.80 8.38 7.01
CA ARG A 15 18.49 7.18 7.79
C ARG A 15 19.06 5.91 7.17
N CYS A 16 19.68 6.00 6.00
CA CYS A 16 20.19 4.84 5.28
C CYS A 16 21.53 4.39 5.87
N ILE A 17 21.58 3.12 6.29
CA ILE A 17 22.82 2.48 6.79
C ILE A 17 23.50 1.60 5.74
N LEU A 18 23.12 1.71 4.48
CA LEU A 18 23.68 0.97 3.34
C LEU A 18 23.67 -0.56 3.50
N CYS A 19 22.68 -1.11 4.22
CA CYS A 19 22.62 -2.55 4.52
C CYS A 19 22.27 -3.45 3.33
N GLY A 20 21.86 -2.90 2.18
CA GLY A 20 21.59 -3.63 0.94
C GLY A 20 20.29 -4.45 0.92
N ARG A 21 19.49 -4.49 2.00
CA ARG A 21 18.26 -5.30 2.04
C ARG A 21 17.25 -4.91 0.97
N CYS A 22 17.09 -3.62 0.70
CA CYS A 22 16.18 -3.11 -0.36
C CYS A 22 16.66 -3.52 -1.76
N VAL A 23 17.98 -3.48 -2.01
CA VAL A 23 18.59 -3.91 -3.28
C VAL A 23 18.33 -5.38 -3.52
N LYS A 24 18.68 -6.24 -2.55
CA LYS A 24 18.44 -7.69 -2.63
C LYS A 24 16.95 -8.02 -2.76
N ALA A 25 16.08 -7.38 -1.98
CA ALA A 25 14.65 -7.61 -2.07
C ALA A 25 14.08 -7.26 -3.46
N CYS A 26 14.54 -6.16 -4.03
CA CYS A 26 14.11 -5.75 -5.35
C CYS A 26 14.65 -6.68 -6.45
N ALA A 27 15.89 -7.15 -6.30
CA ALA A 27 16.54 -8.00 -7.29
C ALA A 27 16.12 -9.48 -7.20
N GLU A 28 16.01 -10.05 -5.99
CA GLU A 28 15.87 -11.49 -5.78
C GLU A 28 14.42 -11.91 -5.47
N ILE A 29 13.65 -11.05 -4.78
CA ILE A 29 12.25 -11.36 -4.41
C ILE A 29 11.28 -10.82 -5.47
N GLN A 30 11.41 -9.54 -5.84
CA GLN A 30 10.50 -8.90 -6.78
C GLN A 30 10.96 -8.96 -8.24
N MET A 31 12.22 -9.34 -8.47
CA MET A 31 12.84 -9.48 -9.79
C MET A 31 12.80 -8.21 -10.65
N ASN A 32 12.65 -7.03 -10.01
CA ASN A 32 12.47 -5.74 -10.69
C ASN A 32 13.76 -4.92 -10.81
N ARG A 33 14.74 -5.14 -9.91
CA ARG A 33 16.11 -4.58 -9.94
C ARG A 33 16.21 -3.06 -10.07
N VAL A 34 15.30 -2.32 -9.45
CA VAL A 34 15.30 -0.85 -9.48
C VAL A 34 16.38 -0.24 -8.59
N TRP A 35 16.59 -0.85 -7.40
CA TRP A 35 17.55 -0.34 -6.42
C TRP A 35 18.94 -0.87 -6.67
N ASP A 36 19.93 0.04 -6.62
CA ASP A 36 21.35 -0.29 -6.62
C ASP A 36 22.14 0.74 -5.81
N PHE A 37 23.41 0.46 -5.59
CA PHE A 37 24.35 1.40 -4.98
C PHE A 37 25.14 2.13 -6.04
N THR A 38 25.40 3.41 -5.79
CA THR A 38 26.29 4.23 -6.60
C THR A 38 27.34 4.92 -5.72
N GLY A 39 28.40 5.44 -6.33
CA GLY A 39 29.52 5.99 -5.59
C GLY A 39 30.38 4.90 -4.91
N ARG A 40 31.34 5.34 -4.11
CA ARG A 40 32.20 4.47 -3.33
C ARG A 40 32.70 5.17 -2.07
N GLY A 41 33.10 4.39 -1.05
CA GLY A 41 33.56 4.96 0.22
C GLY A 41 32.50 5.87 0.84
N SER A 42 32.89 7.06 1.25
CA SER A 42 32.01 8.04 1.88
C SER A 42 30.94 8.64 0.97
N THR A 43 31.07 8.47 -0.35
CA THR A 43 30.09 8.95 -1.35
C THR A 43 29.09 7.86 -1.75
N ALA A 44 29.21 6.64 -1.22
CA ALA A 44 28.29 5.55 -1.53
C ALA A 44 26.88 5.89 -1.05
N HIS A 45 25.90 5.73 -1.93
CA HIS A 45 24.49 5.94 -1.60
C HIS A 45 23.58 5.05 -2.44
N LEU A 46 22.34 4.89 -1.99
CA LEU A 46 21.32 4.14 -2.70
C LEU A 46 20.77 4.94 -3.88
N THR A 47 20.60 4.32 -5.02
CA THR A 47 19.98 4.94 -6.20
C THR A 47 18.88 4.07 -6.77
N SER A 48 17.98 4.66 -7.56
CA SER A 48 16.98 3.99 -8.37
C SER A 48 17.30 4.15 -9.85
N ASP A 49 17.28 3.07 -10.59
CA ASP A 49 17.65 3.00 -12.03
C ASP A 49 18.93 3.81 -12.34
N MET A 50 18.86 4.75 -13.28
CA MET A 50 19.96 5.62 -13.69
C MET A 50 19.94 6.98 -12.98
N TYR A 51 19.70 7.01 -11.66
CA TYR A 51 19.54 8.19 -10.79
C TYR A 51 18.16 8.87 -10.85
N ASP A 52 17.16 8.21 -11.40
CA ASP A 52 15.81 8.73 -11.46
C ASP A 52 15.13 8.75 -10.07
N ALA A 53 14.19 9.66 -9.88
CA ALA A 53 13.29 9.58 -8.75
C ALA A 53 12.47 8.28 -8.82
N ILE A 54 12.10 7.68 -7.67
CA ILE A 54 11.36 6.40 -7.66
C ILE A 54 10.06 6.49 -8.47
N GLY A 55 9.42 7.66 -8.52
CA GLY A 55 8.19 7.88 -9.26
C GLY A 55 8.37 7.85 -10.78
N ASP A 56 9.56 8.17 -11.25
CA ASP A 56 9.93 8.24 -12.68
C ASP A 56 10.74 7.00 -13.12
N SER A 57 11.09 6.13 -12.18
CA SER A 57 11.85 4.90 -12.41
C SER A 57 10.96 3.74 -12.86
N SER A 58 11.58 2.61 -13.21
CA SER A 58 10.87 1.36 -13.52
C SER A 58 10.20 0.68 -12.31
N CYS A 59 10.10 1.37 -11.17
CA CYS A 59 9.55 0.86 -9.93
C CYS A 59 8.08 0.49 -10.02
N VAL A 60 7.74 -0.78 -9.79
CA VAL A 60 6.35 -1.26 -9.77
C VAL A 60 5.61 -0.98 -8.46
N GLN A 61 6.16 -0.16 -7.57
CA GLN A 61 5.54 0.27 -6.32
C GLN A 61 5.04 -0.88 -5.40
N CYS A 62 5.71 -2.02 -5.38
CA CYS A 62 5.31 -3.18 -4.55
C CYS A 62 5.53 -2.97 -3.04
N GLY A 63 6.43 -2.06 -2.66
CA GLY A 63 6.72 -1.71 -1.27
C GLY A 63 7.51 -2.75 -0.47
N THR A 64 8.03 -3.82 -1.07
CA THR A 64 8.83 -4.84 -0.36
C THR A 64 10.11 -4.25 0.22
N CYS A 65 10.75 -3.32 -0.48
CA CYS A 65 11.92 -2.61 0.02
C CYS A 65 11.66 -1.81 1.30
N VAL A 66 10.46 -1.21 1.43
CA VAL A 66 10.02 -0.52 2.66
C VAL A 66 9.86 -1.51 3.81
N GLN A 67 9.19 -2.65 3.53
CA GLN A 67 8.93 -3.69 4.53
C GLN A 67 10.21 -4.25 5.13
N LEU A 68 11.30 -4.29 4.37
CA LEU A 68 12.60 -4.83 4.79
C LEU A 68 13.59 -3.76 5.28
N CYS A 69 13.25 -2.48 5.19
CA CYS A 69 14.13 -1.40 5.65
C CYS A 69 14.16 -1.31 7.18
N PRO A 70 15.31 -1.59 7.84
CA PRO A 70 15.37 -1.65 9.30
C PRO A 70 15.36 -0.27 9.97
N THR A 71 15.67 0.79 9.22
CA THR A 71 15.84 2.15 9.77
C THR A 71 14.74 3.11 9.36
N GLY A 72 13.78 2.66 8.52
CA GLY A 72 12.77 3.53 7.96
C GLY A 72 13.33 4.59 6.97
N ALA A 73 14.53 4.34 6.41
CA ALA A 73 15.05 5.15 5.32
C ALA A 73 14.13 5.09 4.08
N LEU A 74 13.51 3.93 3.86
CA LEU A 74 12.37 3.77 2.97
C LEU A 74 11.10 3.63 3.81
N SER A 75 10.09 4.41 3.50
CA SER A 75 8.82 4.42 4.23
C SER A 75 7.63 4.59 3.27
N PHE A 76 6.44 4.22 3.72
CA PHE A 76 5.21 4.51 2.98
C PHE A 76 4.80 5.96 3.19
N GLN A 77 4.41 6.65 2.12
CA GLN A 77 3.86 8.01 2.22
C GLN A 77 2.58 8.05 3.06
N THR A 78 1.78 6.99 2.98
CA THR A 78 0.48 6.89 3.64
C THR A 78 0.54 6.88 5.17
N VAL A 79 1.69 6.54 5.77
CA VAL A 79 1.84 6.49 7.24
C VAL A 79 2.40 7.79 7.83
N LEU A 80 2.92 8.68 7.00
CA LEU A 80 3.58 9.89 7.48
C LEU A 80 2.59 10.82 8.19
N GLY A 81 2.91 11.17 9.44
CA GLY A 81 2.06 12.03 10.28
C GLY A 81 0.77 11.36 10.78
N ARG A 82 0.63 10.02 10.65
CA ARG A 82 -0.58 9.30 11.03
C ARG A 82 -0.46 8.44 12.29
N GLY A 83 0.49 8.76 13.12
CA GLY A 83 0.77 8.09 14.38
C GLY A 83 1.97 7.13 14.32
N PRO A 84 2.50 6.76 15.48
CA PRO A 84 3.60 5.80 15.57
C PRO A 84 3.08 4.36 15.36
N GLU A 85 3.98 3.48 14.95
CA GLU A 85 3.67 2.07 14.60
C GLU A 85 2.96 1.30 15.72
N TRP A 86 3.36 1.53 16.98
CA TRP A 86 2.82 0.84 18.16
C TRP A 86 1.41 1.29 18.57
N GLU A 87 0.88 2.34 17.96
CA GLU A 87 -0.50 2.80 18.18
C GLU A 87 -1.45 2.32 17.08
N LEU A 88 -0.92 1.66 16.06
CA LEU A 88 -1.73 1.15 14.95
C LEU A 88 -2.37 -0.19 15.31
N GLU A 89 -3.65 -0.30 15.11
CA GLU A 89 -4.38 -1.56 15.23
C GLU A 89 -4.28 -2.35 13.93
N LYS A 90 -4.05 -3.66 14.05
CA LYS A 90 -3.89 -4.56 12.91
C LYS A 90 -5.13 -5.45 12.73
N GLU A 91 -5.63 -5.50 11.49
CA GLU A 91 -6.74 -6.36 11.07
C GLU A 91 -6.32 -7.16 9.82
N SER A 92 -6.46 -8.49 9.90
CA SER A 92 -6.11 -9.37 8.79
C SER A 92 -7.31 -9.61 7.87
N SER A 93 -7.08 -9.56 6.55
CA SER A 93 -8.10 -9.78 5.54
C SER A 93 -7.49 -10.41 4.28
N ILE A 94 -8.29 -10.53 3.24
CA ILE A 94 -7.89 -11.03 1.92
C ILE A 94 -7.99 -9.89 0.90
N CYS A 95 -6.99 -9.82 0.01
CA CYS A 95 -6.98 -8.84 -1.08
C CYS A 95 -8.15 -9.08 -2.04
N ILE A 96 -8.87 -8.00 -2.38
CA ILE A 96 -10.07 -8.07 -3.23
C ILE A 96 -9.77 -7.96 -4.74
N TYR A 97 -8.51 -7.72 -5.15
CA TYR A 97 -8.22 -7.30 -6.51
C TYR A 97 -8.06 -8.44 -7.52
N CYS A 98 -7.59 -9.60 -7.11
CA CYS A 98 -7.40 -10.72 -8.05
C CYS A 98 -7.51 -12.09 -7.37
N GLY A 99 -7.59 -13.16 -8.17
CA GLY A 99 -7.78 -14.54 -7.72
C GLY A 99 -6.60 -15.16 -6.97
N VAL A 100 -5.45 -14.47 -6.83
CA VAL A 100 -4.33 -14.96 -5.99
C VAL A 100 -4.75 -15.10 -4.54
N GLY A 101 -5.69 -14.26 -4.05
CA GLY A 101 -6.17 -14.32 -2.68
C GLY A 101 -5.10 -13.96 -1.65
N CYS A 102 -4.24 -12.99 -1.94
CA CYS A 102 -3.20 -12.54 -1.02
C CYS A 102 -3.77 -12.20 0.35
N LYS A 103 -3.19 -12.76 1.39
CA LYS A 103 -3.53 -12.38 2.77
C LYS A 103 -2.84 -11.08 3.12
N ILE A 104 -3.62 -10.11 3.64
CA ILE A 104 -3.17 -8.74 3.93
C ILE A 104 -3.47 -8.41 5.38
N ASP A 105 -2.52 -7.75 6.03
CA ASP A 105 -2.71 -7.08 7.31
C ASP A 105 -2.89 -5.58 7.04
N TYR A 106 -4.09 -5.08 7.31
CA TYR A 106 -4.39 -3.65 7.29
C TYR A 106 -4.10 -3.04 8.66
N TYR A 107 -3.58 -1.83 8.65
CA TYR A 107 -3.29 -1.07 9.87
C TYR A 107 -4.11 0.20 9.87
N LYS A 108 -4.89 0.39 10.94
CA LYS A 108 -5.69 1.59 11.18
C LYS A 108 -5.11 2.39 12.34
N ASN A 109 -5.22 3.69 12.26
CA ASN A 109 -4.86 4.58 13.34
C ASN A 109 -6.01 4.74 14.36
N LYS A 110 -5.80 5.50 15.42
CA LYS A 110 -6.82 5.78 16.47
C LYS A 110 -8.10 6.44 15.94
N GLU A 111 -8.01 7.10 14.80
CA GLU A 111 -9.15 7.74 14.12
C GLU A 111 -9.92 6.74 13.23
N GLY A 112 -9.50 5.48 13.19
CA GLY A 112 -10.10 4.44 12.37
C GLY A 112 -9.70 4.47 10.89
N LEU A 113 -8.75 5.36 10.49
CA LEU A 113 -8.28 5.45 9.12
C LEU A 113 -7.28 4.35 8.82
N LEU A 114 -7.43 3.68 7.68
CA LEU A 114 -6.44 2.75 7.14
C LEU A 114 -5.22 3.55 6.65
N VAL A 115 -4.05 3.25 7.18
CA VAL A 115 -2.82 4.00 6.89
C VAL A 115 -1.78 3.17 6.15
N LYS A 116 -1.81 1.85 6.28
CA LYS A 116 -0.93 0.96 5.52
C LYS A 116 -1.50 -0.45 5.38
N ALA A 117 -1.00 -1.17 4.38
CA ALA A 117 -1.24 -2.59 4.17
C ALA A 117 0.10 -3.34 4.09
N MET A 118 0.20 -4.45 4.81
CA MET A 118 1.36 -5.34 4.81
C MET A 118 0.93 -6.74 4.34
N GLY A 119 1.83 -7.46 3.66
CA GLY A 119 1.56 -8.84 3.34
C GLY A 119 1.63 -9.70 4.61
N HIS A 120 0.68 -10.60 4.77
CA HIS A 120 0.69 -11.57 5.85
C HIS A 120 1.48 -12.82 5.44
N ASP A 121 2.38 -13.31 6.30
CA ASP A 121 3.31 -14.40 5.98
C ASP A 121 2.61 -15.74 5.72
N ALA A 122 1.51 -16.01 6.42
CA ALA A 122 0.75 -17.26 6.27
C ALA A 122 -0.14 -17.31 5.01
N GLY A 123 -0.09 -16.31 4.12
CA GLY A 123 -0.86 -16.30 2.88
C GLY A 123 -0.10 -16.89 1.70
N PRO A 124 -0.77 -17.15 0.56
CA PRO A 124 -0.12 -17.59 -0.67
C PRO A 124 0.95 -16.61 -1.17
N ASN A 125 0.82 -15.35 -0.79
CA ASN A 125 1.72 -14.24 -1.10
C ASN A 125 2.99 -14.19 -0.22
N ARG A 126 3.13 -15.02 0.81
CA ARG A 126 4.32 -15.13 1.68
C ARG A 126 4.86 -13.78 2.12
N GLY A 127 3.99 -12.90 2.63
CA GLY A 127 4.36 -11.55 3.09
C GLY A 127 4.53 -10.50 1.99
N HIS A 128 4.42 -10.84 0.70
CA HIS A 128 4.61 -9.91 -0.40
C HIS A 128 3.28 -9.42 -0.97
N LEU A 129 3.27 -8.21 -1.52
CA LEU A 129 2.11 -7.60 -2.15
C LEU A 129 2.52 -6.91 -3.46
N CYS A 130 1.59 -6.86 -4.41
CA CYS A 130 1.72 -5.96 -5.55
C CYS A 130 1.23 -4.54 -5.18
N VAL A 131 1.38 -3.58 -6.09
CA VAL A 131 0.96 -2.18 -5.87
C VAL A 131 -0.52 -2.06 -5.46
N LYS A 132 -1.42 -2.85 -6.05
CA LYS A 132 -2.86 -2.80 -5.73
C LYS A 132 -3.13 -3.24 -4.29
N GLY A 133 -2.58 -4.38 -3.86
CA GLY A 133 -2.73 -4.85 -2.48
C GLY A 133 -2.06 -3.91 -1.47
N ARG A 134 -0.93 -3.30 -1.86
CA ARG A 134 -0.15 -2.42 -0.98
C ARG A 134 -0.78 -1.05 -0.75
N PHE A 135 -1.36 -0.44 -1.79
CA PHE A 135 -1.81 0.95 -1.76
C PHE A 135 -3.28 1.14 -2.13
N GLY A 136 -3.93 0.11 -2.68
CA GLY A 136 -5.29 0.24 -3.20
C GLY A 136 -6.40 0.11 -2.15
N PHE A 137 -6.18 0.52 -0.91
CA PHE A 137 -7.17 0.45 0.17
C PHE A 137 -7.91 1.79 0.43
N ASP A 138 -7.59 2.83 -0.29
CA ASP A 138 -8.18 4.17 -0.16
C ASP A 138 -9.70 4.19 -0.42
N PHE A 139 -10.19 3.28 -1.28
CA PHE A 139 -11.63 3.15 -1.55
C PHE A 139 -12.45 2.83 -0.31
N VAL A 140 -11.87 2.16 0.70
CA VAL A 140 -12.58 1.77 1.94
C VAL A 140 -13.08 3.01 2.69
N GLN A 141 -12.29 4.06 2.69
CA GLN A 141 -12.56 5.32 3.41
C GLN A 141 -12.90 6.48 2.47
N SER A 142 -13.20 6.18 1.20
CA SER A 142 -13.61 7.19 0.24
C SER A 142 -14.97 7.78 0.62
N PRO A 143 -15.13 9.12 0.66
CA PRO A 143 -16.43 9.75 0.91
C PRO A 143 -17.45 9.48 -0.20
N LYS A 144 -16.99 9.01 -1.36
CA LYS A 144 -17.86 8.59 -2.48
C LYS A 144 -18.34 7.14 -2.37
N ARG A 145 -17.88 6.40 -1.35
CA ARG A 145 -18.29 5.01 -1.16
C ARG A 145 -19.74 4.95 -0.74
N LEU A 146 -20.53 4.14 -1.42
CA LEU A 146 -21.91 3.85 -1.02
C LEU A 146 -21.89 3.04 0.28
N THR A 147 -22.54 3.56 1.32
CA THR A 147 -22.66 2.93 2.65
C THR A 147 -24.07 2.41 2.92
N LYS A 148 -25.03 2.80 2.08
CA LYS A 148 -26.42 2.36 2.11
C LYS A 148 -26.85 1.88 0.74
N PRO A 149 -27.82 0.97 0.65
CA PRO A 149 -28.45 0.61 -0.61
C PRO A 149 -29.12 1.81 -1.26
N LEU A 150 -29.13 1.84 -2.58
CA LEU A 150 -29.85 2.84 -3.37
C LEU A 150 -30.88 2.15 -4.27
N ILE A 151 -32.10 2.68 -4.29
CA ILE A 151 -33.15 2.26 -5.21
C ILE A 151 -33.41 3.39 -6.21
N LYS A 152 -33.52 3.06 -7.49
CA LYS A 152 -33.88 4.03 -8.52
C LYS A 152 -35.39 4.23 -8.54
N LYS A 153 -35.87 5.45 -8.20
CA LYS A 153 -37.25 5.89 -8.28
C LYS A 153 -37.33 7.11 -9.18
N ASP A 154 -38.22 7.11 -10.13
CA ASP A 154 -38.47 8.23 -11.06
C ASP A 154 -37.20 8.81 -11.71
N GLY A 155 -36.23 7.93 -12.00
CA GLY A 155 -34.96 8.31 -12.65
C GLY A 155 -33.84 8.77 -11.71
N ALA A 156 -34.11 9.01 -10.44
CA ALA A 156 -33.12 9.37 -9.39
C ALA A 156 -32.84 8.19 -8.45
N PHE A 157 -31.64 8.17 -7.85
CA PHE A 157 -31.30 7.20 -6.81
C PHE A 157 -31.61 7.78 -5.44
N GLU A 158 -32.40 7.04 -4.65
CA GLU A 158 -32.75 7.36 -3.27
C GLU A 158 -32.17 6.31 -2.29
N GLU A 159 -31.75 6.76 -1.10
CA GLU A 159 -31.31 5.86 -0.04
C GLU A 159 -32.47 4.99 0.44
N ALA A 160 -32.21 3.71 0.64
CA ALA A 160 -33.17 2.71 1.10
C ALA A 160 -32.56 1.83 2.20
N THR A 161 -33.43 1.12 2.91
CA THR A 161 -33.00 0.03 3.80
C THR A 161 -32.64 -1.22 2.99
N TRP A 162 -31.92 -2.16 3.61
CA TRP A 162 -31.59 -3.42 2.96
C TRP A 162 -32.85 -4.24 2.64
N ASP A 163 -33.87 -4.21 3.50
CA ASP A 163 -35.13 -4.97 3.28
C ASP A 163 -35.89 -4.40 2.09
N GLU A 164 -35.98 -3.07 1.97
CA GLU A 164 -36.59 -2.41 0.81
C GLU A 164 -35.84 -2.72 -0.48
N ALA A 165 -34.50 -2.67 -0.44
CA ALA A 165 -33.68 -2.91 -1.64
C ALA A 165 -33.79 -4.36 -2.12
N ILE A 166 -33.77 -5.33 -1.20
CA ILE A 166 -33.96 -6.75 -1.50
C ILE A 166 -35.37 -7.00 -1.99
N GLY A 167 -36.39 -6.40 -1.34
CA GLY A 167 -37.78 -6.48 -1.79
C GLY A 167 -38.00 -5.98 -3.21
N ALA A 168 -37.41 -4.82 -3.54
CA ALA A 168 -37.46 -4.25 -4.89
C ALA A 168 -36.76 -5.14 -5.94
N ALA A 169 -35.61 -5.71 -5.59
CA ALA A 169 -34.88 -6.64 -6.47
C ALA A 169 -35.70 -7.91 -6.77
N ASN A 170 -36.34 -8.50 -5.74
CA ASN A 170 -37.17 -9.68 -5.89
C ASN A 170 -38.49 -9.41 -6.68
N ALA A 171 -39.03 -8.21 -6.58
CA ALA A 171 -40.23 -7.81 -7.32
C ALA A 171 -39.99 -7.50 -8.79
N GLY A 172 -38.71 -7.23 -9.18
CA GLY A 172 -38.31 -6.97 -10.56
C GLY A 172 -37.73 -8.17 -11.31
N ALA A 173 -37.62 -9.34 -10.64
CA ALA A 173 -37.19 -10.59 -11.24
C ALA A 173 -38.42 -11.43 -11.60
#